data_378bb1e421944efb35d0123711707ee0
#
_entry.id   378bb1e421944efb35d0123711707ee0
#
_cell.length_a   1.000
_cell.length_b   1.000
_cell.length_c   1.000
_cell.angle_alpha   90.00
_cell.angle_beta   90.00
_cell.angle_gamma   90.00
#
_symmetry.space_group_name_H-M   'P 1'
#
loop_
_entity.id
_entity.type
_entity.pdbx_description
1 polymer ?
#
loop_
_entity_poly.entity_id
_entity_poly.type
_entity_poly.pdbx_seq_one_letter_code
_entity_poly.pdbx_strand_id
1 'polypeptide(L)'
;MTTQTQWWQEPVVYQIYPRSFNDSNGDGIGDLPGITEKIPYLADLGIQVLWLSPIYASPNDDNGYDISDYRAIMTEFGTMEDFDKLLETAHEHGIKLMMDLVVNHTSDEHEWFKQARSSKDNPYRDYYIWRDPKGFDEDGKPIPPNNWISCFSPSVWEWDEATGQFYLHYFSVKQPDLNWENPKVREEVYDIMRFWLDKGVDGFRMDVINLISKDLSFPEDPAVLAGGLDNSLAVAANGPRVHEFLQEMNREVLSKYPVMTVGETPCVTVDDAALYTGFDRNELQMVFQFEHMDVDASEGGVTGKWSDRRFNLVDLKQVLTHWQEGLHGRGWNSLYWNNHDQPRTVSRFGNDSPEYRTVSAKMLGTVLHLMQGTPYIYQGEELGMTNVFFDDVKAYNDLEIHDSWRKYVEESGRVSAEDMLRYISASGRDNARTPMQWTAGENAGFTTGTPWLKLNPRYTEVNAEAELADPDSVFYHYRDLISLRREHPIVLTGEYRLLDEEDEQVYAYLRVNSDEDAAATGERALLVVANFTDDTVQLNYAGGNLDSVVLTNSQALSPTELKAIENTPKLISSNYRDENREFTDEGTLLRPYEAKVYLFGNAK
;
A
#
# COMPACT_ATOMS: atom_id res chain seq x y z
N MET A 1 -23.27 -16.53 14.27
CA MET A 1 -22.75 -17.44 13.23
C MET A 1 -21.23 -17.35 13.33
N THR A 2 -20.55 -18.39 13.75
CA THR A 2 -19.09 -18.47 13.61
C THR A 2 -18.79 -18.32 12.14
N THR A 3 -18.43 -17.13 11.71
CA THR A 3 -17.95 -16.89 10.34
C THR A 3 -16.62 -17.60 10.24
N GLN A 4 -16.62 -18.73 9.54
CA GLN A 4 -15.38 -19.44 9.23
C GLN A 4 -14.49 -18.44 8.47
N THR A 5 -13.32 -18.11 9.03
CA THR A 5 -12.34 -17.25 8.39
C THR A 5 -12.00 -17.78 7.01
N GLN A 6 -11.98 -16.90 6.03
CA GLN A 6 -11.55 -17.25 4.68
C GLN A 6 -10.02 -17.27 4.62
N TRP A 7 -9.43 -18.14 3.80
CA TRP A 7 -7.99 -18.33 3.73
C TRP A 7 -7.20 -17.01 3.47
N TRP A 8 -7.78 -16.08 2.73
CA TRP A 8 -7.16 -14.79 2.38
C TRP A 8 -7.20 -13.75 3.52
N GLN A 9 -7.89 -14.01 4.62
CA GLN A 9 -7.94 -13.13 5.81
C GLN A 9 -6.76 -13.36 6.77
N GLU A 10 -6.20 -14.55 6.76
CA GLU A 10 -5.16 -14.97 7.72
C GLU A 10 -3.75 -14.55 7.33
N PRO A 11 -3.34 -14.55 6.03
CA PRO A 11 -1.97 -14.37 5.65
C PRO A 11 -1.47 -12.94 5.86
N VAL A 12 -0.14 -12.83 5.91
CA VAL A 12 0.59 -11.58 5.74
C VAL A 12 1.20 -11.58 4.34
N VAL A 13 1.00 -10.50 3.62
CA VAL A 13 1.50 -10.28 2.27
C VAL A 13 2.82 -9.51 2.32
N TYR A 14 3.78 -9.90 1.51
CA TYR A 14 5.03 -9.16 1.33
C TYR A 14 5.09 -8.63 -0.11
N GLN A 15 5.24 -7.32 -0.28
CA GLN A 15 5.39 -6.71 -1.58
C GLN A 15 6.84 -6.64 -2.00
N ILE A 16 7.13 -7.14 -3.20
CA ILE A 16 8.41 -6.98 -3.88
C ILE A 16 8.26 -5.98 -5.04
N TYR A 17 9.18 -5.00 -5.07
CA TYR A 17 9.46 -4.16 -6.21
C TYR A 17 10.67 -4.78 -6.95
N PRO A 18 10.43 -5.56 -8.04
CA PRO A 18 11.42 -6.47 -8.60
C PRO A 18 12.74 -5.81 -8.93
N ARG A 19 12.69 -4.66 -9.59
CA ARG A 19 13.85 -3.86 -10.04
C ARG A 19 14.86 -3.55 -8.92
N SER A 20 14.40 -3.48 -7.67
CA SER A 20 15.19 -3.09 -6.50
C SER A 20 15.35 -4.19 -5.46
N PHE A 21 14.97 -5.44 -5.74
CA PHE A 21 14.99 -6.48 -4.73
C PHE A 21 16.32 -7.23 -4.64
N ASN A 22 16.72 -7.95 -5.70
CA ASN A 22 18.00 -8.65 -5.79
C ASN A 22 18.38 -8.89 -7.25
N ASP A 23 19.58 -8.49 -7.64
CA ASP A 23 20.13 -8.66 -8.97
C ASP A 23 21.04 -9.89 -9.02
N SER A 24 20.67 -10.91 -9.77
CA SER A 24 21.41 -12.17 -9.88
C SER A 24 22.44 -12.17 -11.00
N ASN A 25 22.28 -11.31 -12.02
CA ASN A 25 23.09 -11.31 -13.24
C ASN A 25 24.17 -10.22 -13.28
N GLY A 26 24.09 -9.22 -12.40
CA GLY A 26 25.07 -8.14 -12.24
C GLY A 26 24.89 -6.97 -13.22
N ASP A 27 23.72 -6.78 -13.78
CA ASP A 27 23.42 -5.64 -14.67
C ASP A 27 22.95 -4.39 -13.92
N GLY A 28 22.75 -4.49 -12.61
CA GLY A 28 22.32 -3.40 -11.74
C GLY A 28 20.82 -3.33 -11.50
N ILE A 29 20.05 -4.25 -12.07
CA ILE A 29 18.59 -4.32 -11.98
C ILE A 29 18.20 -5.65 -11.34
N GLY A 30 17.32 -5.62 -10.34
CA GLY A 30 16.79 -6.83 -9.71
C GLY A 30 15.98 -7.66 -10.72
N ASP A 31 15.99 -8.99 -10.55
CA ASP A 31 15.42 -9.94 -11.50
C ASP A 31 14.69 -11.11 -10.82
N LEU A 32 13.96 -11.92 -11.60
CA LEU A 32 13.18 -13.06 -11.09
C LEU A 32 14.06 -14.17 -10.49
N PRO A 33 15.22 -14.53 -11.08
CA PRO A 33 16.16 -15.43 -10.41
C PRO A 33 16.65 -14.89 -9.06
N GLY A 34 16.94 -13.61 -8.98
CA GLY A 34 17.32 -12.94 -7.73
C GLY A 34 16.23 -12.99 -6.67
N ILE A 35 14.95 -12.81 -7.05
CA ILE A 35 13.82 -13.01 -6.15
C ILE A 35 13.77 -14.48 -5.70
N THR A 36 13.94 -15.43 -6.61
CA THR A 36 13.90 -16.86 -6.32
C THR A 36 14.95 -17.25 -5.26
N GLU A 37 16.15 -16.67 -5.33
CA GLU A 37 17.21 -16.88 -4.33
C GLU A 37 16.81 -16.43 -2.91
N LYS A 38 15.90 -15.47 -2.78
CA LYS A 38 15.47 -14.90 -1.51
C LYS A 38 14.17 -15.50 -0.95
N ILE A 39 13.55 -16.44 -1.63
CA ILE A 39 12.34 -17.13 -1.13
C ILE A 39 12.58 -17.79 0.24
N PRO A 40 13.73 -18.44 0.54
CA PRO A 40 13.98 -18.96 1.89
C PRO A 40 14.01 -17.88 2.98
N TYR A 41 14.52 -16.67 2.70
CA TYR A 41 14.50 -15.53 3.62
C TYR A 41 13.07 -15.10 3.95
N LEU A 42 12.20 -15.00 2.93
CA LEU A 42 10.80 -14.63 3.11
C LEU A 42 10.01 -15.72 3.84
N ALA A 43 10.33 -16.99 3.62
CA ALA A 43 9.75 -18.11 4.35
C ALA A 43 10.16 -18.09 5.85
N ASP A 44 11.43 -17.74 6.17
CA ASP A 44 11.88 -17.58 7.56
C ASP A 44 11.22 -16.38 8.26
N LEU A 45 10.97 -15.30 7.54
CA LEU A 45 10.16 -14.16 8.04
C LEU A 45 8.71 -14.60 8.38
N GLY A 46 8.21 -15.65 7.72
CA GLY A 46 6.87 -16.20 7.94
C GLY A 46 5.82 -15.71 6.94
N ILE A 47 6.23 -15.16 5.81
CA ILE A 47 5.34 -14.66 4.74
C ILE A 47 4.55 -15.82 4.13
N GLN A 48 3.26 -15.59 3.82
CA GLN A 48 2.41 -16.58 3.18
C GLN A 48 1.94 -16.17 1.77
N VAL A 49 2.00 -14.89 1.44
CA VAL A 49 1.66 -14.38 0.10
C VAL A 49 2.72 -13.39 -0.34
N LEU A 50 3.20 -13.53 -1.55
CA LEU A 50 4.13 -12.63 -2.20
C LEU A 50 3.39 -11.82 -3.26
N TRP A 51 3.42 -10.49 -3.18
CA TRP A 51 2.92 -9.61 -4.23
C TRP A 51 4.11 -9.06 -5.01
N LEU A 52 4.13 -9.31 -6.33
CA LEU A 52 5.10 -8.71 -7.26
C LEU A 52 4.49 -7.48 -7.92
N SER A 53 5.15 -6.31 -7.82
CA SER A 53 4.88 -5.20 -8.73
C SER A 53 5.12 -5.63 -10.17
N PRO A 54 4.63 -4.90 -11.20
CA PRO A 54 4.57 -5.41 -12.57
C PRO A 54 5.89 -5.98 -13.10
N ILE A 55 5.82 -7.17 -13.67
CA ILE A 55 6.96 -7.89 -14.30
C ILE A 55 6.76 -8.11 -15.80
N TYR A 56 5.67 -7.60 -16.35
CA TYR A 56 5.30 -7.75 -17.76
C TYR A 56 6.22 -6.96 -18.68
N ALA A 57 6.24 -7.31 -19.97
CA ALA A 57 6.95 -6.52 -20.97
C ALA A 57 6.42 -5.07 -20.97
N SER A 58 7.34 -4.14 -20.84
CA SER A 58 7.06 -2.71 -20.73
C SER A 58 8.22 -1.91 -21.32
N PRO A 59 7.98 -0.77 -21.99
CA PRO A 59 9.02 0.20 -22.32
C PRO A 59 9.56 0.97 -21.11
N ASN A 60 8.95 0.76 -19.92
CA ASN A 60 9.42 1.25 -18.63
C ASN A 60 9.37 2.79 -18.49
N ASP A 61 8.35 3.42 -19.06
CA ASP A 61 8.08 4.85 -18.88
C ASP A 61 7.67 5.16 -17.42
N ASP A 62 6.81 4.33 -16.84
CA ASP A 62 6.39 4.40 -15.44
C ASP A 62 6.74 3.12 -14.67
N ASN A 63 8.02 2.75 -14.73
CA ASN A 63 8.58 1.64 -13.94
C ASN A 63 7.77 0.32 -14.00
N GLY A 64 7.27 -0.03 -15.20
CA GLY A 64 6.55 -1.27 -15.46
C GLY A 64 5.02 -1.13 -15.46
N TYR A 65 4.46 -0.01 -15.00
CA TYR A 65 3.01 0.22 -15.05
C TYR A 65 2.50 0.64 -16.44
N ASP A 66 3.37 0.79 -17.41
CA ASP A 66 3.09 0.99 -18.84
C ASP A 66 3.30 -0.33 -19.61
N ILE A 67 2.32 -1.24 -19.56
CA ILE A 67 2.45 -2.61 -20.06
C ILE A 67 2.25 -2.67 -21.58
N SER A 68 3.23 -3.22 -22.31
CA SER A 68 3.18 -3.43 -23.75
C SER A 68 2.78 -4.85 -24.16
N ASP A 69 2.97 -5.84 -23.29
CA ASP A 69 2.50 -7.23 -23.49
C ASP A 69 2.27 -7.91 -22.13
N TYR A 70 1.01 -8.23 -21.83
CA TYR A 70 0.60 -8.87 -20.56
C TYR A 70 0.98 -10.34 -20.43
N ARG A 71 1.44 -10.98 -21.50
CA ARG A 71 1.79 -12.42 -21.53
C ARG A 71 3.30 -12.66 -21.72
N ALA A 72 4.09 -11.60 -21.72
CA ALA A 72 5.55 -11.67 -21.78
C ALA A 72 6.16 -11.07 -20.51
N ILE A 73 7.31 -11.59 -20.10
CA ILE A 73 8.12 -11.04 -19.02
C ILE A 73 9.02 -9.94 -19.58
N MET A 74 9.19 -8.85 -18.82
CA MET A 74 10.17 -7.80 -19.14
C MET A 74 11.57 -8.41 -19.23
N THR A 75 12.28 -8.13 -20.30
CA THR A 75 13.57 -8.77 -20.60
C THR A 75 14.62 -8.56 -19.50
N GLU A 76 14.58 -7.40 -18.84
CA GLU A 76 15.47 -7.09 -17.70
C GLU A 76 15.20 -7.96 -16.48
N PHE A 77 13.98 -8.50 -16.32
CA PHE A 77 13.61 -9.35 -15.19
C PHE A 77 13.82 -10.84 -15.45
N GLY A 78 14.09 -11.23 -16.70
CA GLY A 78 14.32 -12.62 -17.08
C GLY A 78 13.32 -13.15 -18.10
N THR A 79 12.99 -14.42 -17.99
CA THR A 79 12.17 -15.18 -18.94
C THR A 79 10.91 -15.75 -18.29
N MET A 80 10.02 -16.32 -19.10
CA MET A 80 8.86 -17.06 -18.60
C MET A 80 9.28 -18.31 -17.80
N GLU A 81 10.39 -18.95 -18.17
CA GLU A 81 10.95 -20.08 -17.42
C GLU A 81 11.44 -19.65 -16.03
N ASP A 82 12.03 -18.44 -15.91
CA ASP A 82 12.43 -17.87 -14.61
C ASP A 82 11.20 -17.58 -13.74
N PHE A 83 10.12 -17.09 -14.35
CA PHE A 83 8.85 -16.92 -13.65
C PHE A 83 8.27 -18.26 -13.18
N ASP A 84 8.23 -19.27 -14.04
CA ASP A 84 7.73 -20.59 -13.67
C ASP A 84 8.56 -21.19 -12.52
N LYS A 85 9.88 -20.96 -12.51
CA LYS A 85 10.76 -21.41 -11.43
C LYS A 85 10.51 -20.64 -10.12
N LEU A 86 10.29 -19.33 -10.18
CA LEU A 86 9.93 -18.53 -9.01
C LEU A 86 8.61 -19.02 -8.40
N LEU A 87 7.57 -19.22 -9.22
CA LEU A 87 6.27 -19.71 -8.80
C LEU A 87 6.35 -21.08 -8.13
N GLU A 88 7.07 -22.04 -8.76
CA GLU A 88 7.31 -23.36 -8.19
C GLU A 88 8.02 -23.26 -6.84
N THR A 89 9.10 -22.46 -6.76
CA THR A 89 9.89 -22.31 -5.54
C THR A 89 9.09 -21.66 -4.40
N ALA A 90 8.28 -20.64 -4.72
CA ALA A 90 7.40 -20.02 -3.74
C ALA A 90 6.38 -21.04 -3.16
N HIS A 91 5.73 -21.80 -4.04
CA HIS A 91 4.78 -22.84 -3.64
C HIS A 91 5.43 -23.97 -2.82
N GLU A 92 6.65 -24.41 -3.16
CA GLU A 92 7.41 -25.39 -2.38
C GLU A 92 7.69 -24.91 -0.94
N HIS A 93 7.80 -23.59 -0.73
CA HIS A 93 7.94 -22.97 0.59
C HIS A 93 6.61 -22.56 1.24
N GLY A 94 5.48 -22.92 0.65
CA GLY A 94 4.15 -22.59 1.15
C GLY A 94 3.75 -21.12 0.96
N ILE A 95 4.45 -20.39 0.10
CA ILE A 95 4.17 -18.99 -0.22
C ILE A 95 3.37 -18.93 -1.52
N LYS A 96 2.21 -18.28 -1.48
CA LYS A 96 1.36 -18.00 -2.64
C LYS A 96 1.89 -16.77 -3.39
N LEU A 97 1.59 -16.69 -4.69
CA LEU A 97 2.07 -15.59 -5.53
C LEU A 97 0.90 -14.78 -6.10
N MET A 98 0.93 -13.48 -5.82
CA MET A 98 0.00 -12.46 -6.32
C MET A 98 0.72 -11.58 -7.32
N MET A 99 0.11 -11.36 -8.49
CA MET A 99 0.63 -10.45 -9.51
C MET A 99 -0.11 -9.12 -9.50
N ASP A 100 0.53 -8.10 -10.06
CA ASP A 100 -0.12 -6.82 -10.31
C ASP A 100 -0.96 -6.89 -11.60
N LEU A 101 -2.21 -6.44 -11.57
CA LEU A 101 -3.12 -6.41 -12.72
C LEU A 101 -3.40 -4.94 -13.09
N VAL A 102 -2.69 -4.44 -14.07
CA VAL A 102 -2.77 -3.05 -14.55
C VAL A 102 -3.70 -3.02 -15.77
N VAL A 103 -4.98 -2.70 -15.56
CA VAL A 103 -6.00 -2.81 -16.61
C VAL A 103 -6.87 -1.56 -16.77
N ASN A 104 -6.51 -0.48 -16.10
CA ASN A 104 -7.08 0.84 -16.41
C ASN A 104 -6.51 1.39 -17.72
N HIS A 105 -5.27 1.12 -18.03
CA HIS A 105 -4.51 1.63 -19.18
C HIS A 105 -3.52 0.58 -19.69
N THR A 106 -2.92 0.83 -20.83
CA THR A 106 -1.77 0.06 -21.38
C THR A 106 -0.65 1.03 -21.70
N SER A 107 0.54 0.49 -22.08
CA SER A 107 1.52 1.32 -22.79
C SER A 107 0.97 1.79 -24.13
N ASP A 108 1.42 2.95 -24.61
CA ASP A 108 1.22 3.40 -25.98
C ASP A 108 1.96 2.51 -27.00
N GLU A 109 2.87 1.66 -26.51
CA GLU A 109 3.56 0.64 -27.29
C GLU A 109 2.85 -0.72 -27.30
N HIS A 110 1.73 -0.87 -26.61
CA HIS A 110 0.88 -2.06 -26.70
C HIS A 110 0.28 -2.19 -28.11
N GLU A 111 0.21 -3.41 -28.64
CA GLU A 111 -0.26 -3.64 -30.00
C GLU A 111 -1.71 -3.09 -30.22
N TRP A 112 -2.56 -3.18 -29.21
CA TRP A 112 -3.91 -2.63 -29.30
C TRP A 112 -3.90 -1.12 -29.54
N PHE A 113 -3.03 -0.36 -28.87
CA PHE A 113 -2.95 1.08 -29.06
C PHE A 113 -2.33 1.46 -30.41
N LYS A 114 -1.28 0.76 -30.84
CA LYS A 114 -0.68 0.96 -32.17
C LYS A 114 -1.73 0.77 -33.28
N GLN A 115 -2.56 -0.26 -33.15
CA GLN A 115 -3.68 -0.49 -34.07
C GLN A 115 -4.76 0.58 -33.94
N ALA A 116 -5.21 0.91 -32.72
CA ALA A 116 -6.20 1.93 -32.46
C ALA A 116 -5.83 3.31 -33.03
N ARG A 117 -4.55 3.65 -32.95
CA ARG A 117 -3.99 4.92 -33.44
C ARG A 117 -3.85 4.98 -34.96
N SER A 118 -3.76 3.81 -35.64
CA SER A 118 -3.49 3.74 -37.07
C SER A 118 -4.63 4.29 -37.95
N SER A 119 -5.89 4.19 -37.52
CA SER A 119 -7.05 4.67 -38.23
C SER A 119 -8.30 4.76 -37.34
N LYS A 120 -9.19 5.73 -37.58
CA LYS A 120 -10.51 5.82 -36.90
C LYS A 120 -11.41 4.60 -37.17
N ASP A 121 -11.20 3.91 -38.29
CA ASP A 121 -11.98 2.72 -38.69
C ASP A 121 -11.32 1.40 -38.24
N ASN A 122 -10.19 1.43 -37.51
CA ASN A 122 -9.52 0.24 -37.05
C ASN A 122 -10.37 -0.51 -36.01
N PRO A 123 -10.47 -1.86 -36.05
CA PRO A 123 -11.23 -2.65 -35.08
C PRO A 123 -10.83 -2.42 -33.61
N TYR A 124 -9.62 -1.98 -33.33
CA TYR A 124 -9.12 -1.66 -31.98
C TYR A 124 -9.39 -0.21 -31.58
N ARG A 125 -9.98 0.64 -32.46
CA ARG A 125 -10.20 2.06 -32.14
C ARG A 125 -10.93 2.23 -30.82
N ASP A 126 -12.02 1.50 -30.62
CA ASP A 126 -12.86 1.57 -29.43
C ASP A 126 -12.30 0.82 -28.21
N TYR A 127 -11.06 0.29 -28.28
CA TYR A 127 -10.37 -0.24 -27.10
C TYR A 127 -9.91 0.86 -26.17
N TYR A 128 -9.76 2.10 -26.69
CA TYR A 128 -9.35 3.29 -25.96
C TYR A 128 -10.37 4.39 -26.10
N ILE A 129 -10.27 5.41 -25.24
CA ILE A 129 -11.22 6.51 -25.20
C ILE A 129 -10.69 7.66 -26.07
N TRP A 130 -11.37 7.92 -27.17
CA TRP A 130 -11.06 8.98 -28.12
C TRP A 130 -12.15 10.04 -28.15
N ARG A 131 -11.77 11.33 -28.28
CA ARG A 131 -12.72 12.45 -28.41
C ARG A 131 -12.25 13.45 -29.44
N ASP A 132 -13.22 14.05 -30.14
CA ASP A 132 -12.96 15.22 -30.99
C ASP A 132 -12.59 16.43 -30.11
N PRO A 133 -11.81 17.39 -30.64
CA PRO A 133 -11.51 18.62 -29.92
C PRO A 133 -12.80 19.40 -29.67
N LYS A 134 -12.87 20.12 -28.53
CA LYS A 134 -13.98 21.04 -28.19
C LYS A 134 -14.04 22.21 -29.15
N GLY A 135 -12.95 22.51 -29.83
CA GLY A 135 -12.75 23.57 -30.82
C GLY A 135 -11.27 23.76 -31.10
N PHE A 136 -10.93 24.89 -31.67
CA PHE A 136 -9.53 25.31 -31.89
C PHE A 136 -9.37 26.73 -31.34
N ASP A 137 -8.20 27.00 -30.75
CA ASP A 137 -7.87 28.33 -30.28
C ASP A 137 -7.51 29.31 -31.43
N GLU A 138 -7.11 30.55 -31.06
CA GLU A 138 -6.75 31.59 -32.02
C GLU A 138 -5.51 31.24 -32.87
N ASP A 139 -4.64 30.39 -32.35
CA ASP A 139 -3.45 29.88 -33.02
C ASP A 139 -3.71 28.59 -33.82
N GLY A 140 -4.94 28.08 -33.79
CA GLY A 140 -5.35 26.86 -34.49
C GLY A 140 -4.99 25.58 -33.75
N LYS A 141 -4.63 25.65 -32.45
CA LYS A 141 -4.38 24.49 -31.63
C LYS A 141 -5.70 23.86 -31.18
N PRO A 142 -5.79 22.51 -31.15
CA PRO A 142 -6.99 21.82 -30.68
C PRO A 142 -7.19 22.05 -29.19
N ILE A 143 -8.43 22.30 -28.79
CA ILE A 143 -8.83 22.49 -27.38
C ILE A 143 -9.29 21.14 -26.82
N PRO A 144 -8.73 20.68 -25.67
CA PRO A 144 -9.14 19.44 -25.05
C PRO A 144 -10.64 19.36 -24.71
N PRO A 145 -11.23 18.15 -24.63
CA PRO A 145 -12.64 17.95 -24.32
C PRO A 145 -13.10 18.54 -22.99
N ASN A 146 -12.26 18.53 -21.96
CA ASN A 146 -12.49 19.16 -20.67
C ASN A 146 -11.16 19.63 -20.02
N ASN A 147 -11.24 20.09 -18.77
CA ASN A 147 -10.13 20.70 -18.04
C ASN A 147 -9.40 19.73 -17.08
N TRP A 148 -9.60 18.41 -17.17
CA TRP A 148 -9.01 17.47 -16.23
C TRP A 148 -7.49 17.45 -16.32
N ILE A 149 -6.85 17.41 -15.14
CA ILE A 149 -5.40 17.34 -14.97
C ILE A 149 -5.00 15.88 -14.71
N SER A 150 -3.98 15.42 -15.43
CA SER A 150 -3.36 14.10 -15.26
C SER A 150 -2.49 14.03 -14.00
N CYS A 151 -2.14 12.82 -13.56
CA CYS A 151 -1.18 12.63 -12.48
C CYS A 151 0.23 13.09 -12.86
N PHE A 152 0.63 12.96 -14.14
CA PHE A 152 2.01 13.20 -14.60
C PHE A 152 2.11 14.22 -15.74
N SER A 153 1.02 14.89 -16.09
CA SER A 153 1.02 15.90 -17.14
C SER A 153 -0.09 16.94 -16.93
N PRO A 154 -0.04 18.12 -17.60
CA PRO A 154 -1.01 19.19 -17.40
C PRO A 154 -2.45 18.86 -17.83
N SER A 155 -2.64 17.83 -18.66
CA SER A 155 -3.96 17.43 -19.18
C SER A 155 -4.06 15.91 -19.24
N VAL A 156 -5.25 15.37 -19.04
CA VAL A 156 -5.55 13.95 -19.30
C VAL A 156 -5.77 13.64 -20.80
N TRP A 157 -5.68 14.65 -21.65
CA TRP A 157 -5.96 14.54 -23.09
C TRP A 157 -4.71 14.81 -23.90
N GLU A 158 -4.27 13.84 -24.69
CA GLU A 158 -3.16 14.00 -25.63
C GLU A 158 -3.68 14.00 -27.07
N TRP A 159 -3.19 14.95 -27.87
CA TRP A 159 -3.59 15.12 -29.26
C TRP A 159 -2.90 14.15 -30.20
N ASP A 160 -3.66 13.37 -30.94
CA ASP A 160 -3.14 12.53 -32.02
C ASP A 160 -3.34 13.19 -33.38
N GLU A 161 -2.25 13.75 -33.93
CA GLU A 161 -2.28 14.42 -35.22
C GLU A 161 -2.68 13.49 -36.39
N ALA A 162 -2.37 12.20 -36.28
CA ALA A 162 -2.64 11.23 -37.34
C ALA A 162 -4.13 11.02 -37.55
N THR A 163 -4.93 11.08 -36.51
CA THR A 163 -6.37 10.87 -36.57
C THR A 163 -7.17 12.13 -36.28
N GLY A 164 -6.55 13.20 -35.79
CA GLY A 164 -7.22 14.45 -35.45
C GLY A 164 -8.23 14.29 -34.32
N GLN A 165 -7.87 13.52 -33.29
CA GLN A 165 -8.64 13.34 -32.06
C GLN A 165 -7.70 13.32 -30.86
N PHE A 166 -8.25 13.57 -29.67
CA PHE A 166 -7.57 13.35 -28.40
C PHE A 166 -7.82 11.93 -27.91
N TYR A 167 -6.80 11.30 -27.27
CA TYR A 167 -7.01 10.13 -26.44
C TYR A 167 -6.87 10.48 -24.96
N LEU A 168 -7.56 9.72 -24.13
CA LEU A 168 -7.54 9.87 -22.67
C LEU A 168 -6.36 9.14 -22.06
N HIS A 169 -5.66 9.76 -21.10
CA HIS A 169 -4.64 9.14 -20.25
C HIS A 169 -4.66 9.81 -18.87
N TYR A 170 -4.92 9.05 -17.82
CA TYR A 170 -4.90 9.59 -16.45
C TYR A 170 -3.49 9.75 -15.88
N PHE A 171 -2.55 8.96 -16.38
CA PHE A 171 -1.15 8.94 -15.96
C PHE A 171 -0.27 9.55 -17.06
N SER A 172 0.87 8.93 -17.40
CA SER A 172 1.72 9.42 -18.47
C SER A 172 0.98 9.46 -19.82
N VAL A 173 1.39 10.36 -20.69
CA VAL A 173 0.95 10.40 -22.11
C VAL A 173 1.20 9.06 -22.82
N LYS A 174 2.11 8.23 -22.28
CA LYS A 174 2.42 6.89 -22.77
C LYS A 174 1.53 5.80 -22.15
N GLN A 175 0.54 6.17 -21.33
CA GLN A 175 -0.38 5.25 -20.64
C GLN A 175 -1.84 5.52 -21.04
N PRO A 176 -2.26 5.27 -22.33
CA PRO A 176 -3.63 5.50 -22.78
C PRO A 176 -4.63 4.61 -22.04
N ASP A 177 -5.74 5.22 -21.60
CA ASP A 177 -6.80 4.57 -20.84
C ASP A 177 -7.66 3.66 -21.69
N LEU A 178 -7.91 2.45 -21.20
CA LEU A 178 -8.78 1.46 -21.82
C LEU A 178 -10.26 1.83 -21.69
N ASN A 179 -11.03 1.51 -22.71
CA ASN A 179 -12.47 1.70 -22.76
C ASN A 179 -13.22 0.46 -22.25
N TRP A 180 -13.47 0.38 -20.95
CA TRP A 180 -14.20 -0.72 -20.32
C TRP A 180 -15.68 -0.83 -20.70
N GLU A 181 -16.26 0.20 -21.34
CA GLU A 181 -17.58 0.11 -21.94
C GLU A 181 -17.61 -0.90 -23.11
N ASN A 182 -16.46 -1.11 -23.76
CA ASN A 182 -16.32 -2.09 -24.82
C ASN A 182 -16.20 -3.52 -24.24
N PRO A 183 -17.19 -4.41 -24.52
CA PRO A 183 -17.14 -5.77 -23.99
C PRO A 183 -15.95 -6.60 -24.50
N LYS A 184 -15.36 -6.23 -25.65
CA LYS A 184 -14.15 -6.91 -26.13
C LYS A 184 -12.94 -6.60 -25.26
N VAL A 185 -12.81 -5.37 -24.77
CA VAL A 185 -11.75 -5.01 -23.80
C VAL A 185 -11.88 -5.84 -22.54
N ARG A 186 -13.09 -5.97 -22.00
CA ARG A 186 -13.32 -6.79 -20.81
C ARG A 186 -12.95 -8.25 -21.05
N GLU A 187 -13.34 -8.83 -22.18
CA GLU A 187 -12.99 -10.24 -22.49
C GLU A 187 -11.48 -10.44 -22.66
N GLU A 188 -10.75 -9.50 -23.29
CA GLU A 188 -9.29 -9.55 -23.38
C GLU A 188 -8.63 -9.52 -21.99
N VAL A 189 -9.14 -8.66 -21.09
CA VAL A 189 -8.67 -8.60 -19.70
C VAL A 189 -8.93 -9.93 -18.98
N TYR A 190 -10.13 -10.51 -19.15
CA TYR A 190 -10.47 -11.82 -18.55
C TYR A 190 -9.59 -12.95 -19.09
N ASP A 191 -9.21 -12.91 -20.37
CA ASP A 191 -8.28 -13.88 -20.97
C ASP A 191 -6.84 -13.71 -20.44
N ILE A 192 -6.40 -12.49 -20.16
CA ILE A 192 -5.13 -12.21 -19.47
C ILE A 192 -5.15 -12.81 -18.07
N MET A 193 -6.22 -12.56 -17.31
CA MET A 193 -6.37 -13.09 -15.94
C MET A 193 -6.37 -14.63 -15.94
N ARG A 194 -7.14 -15.28 -16.83
CA ARG A 194 -7.17 -16.74 -16.98
C ARG A 194 -5.79 -17.30 -17.30
N PHE A 195 -5.04 -16.65 -18.20
CA PHE A 195 -3.70 -17.09 -18.58
C PHE A 195 -2.77 -17.22 -17.35
N TRP A 196 -2.76 -16.23 -16.46
CA TRP A 196 -1.92 -16.26 -15.27
C TRP A 196 -2.46 -17.20 -14.19
N LEU A 197 -3.77 -17.25 -13.98
CA LEU A 197 -4.40 -18.16 -13.03
C LEU A 197 -4.22 -19.63 -13.44
N ASP A 198 -4.32 -19.94 -14.73
CA ASP A 198 -4.07 -21.28 -15.26
C ASP A 198 -2.58 -21.69 -15.15
N LYS A 199 -1.64 -20.72 -15.09
CA LYS A 199 -0.24 -20.98 -14.76
C LYS A 199 -0.04 -21.28 -13.25
N GLY A 200 -0.99 -20.95 -12.40
CA GLY A 200 -0.92 -21.20 -10.96
C GLY A 200 -0.74 -19.96 -10.07
N VAL A 201 -0.87 -18.75 -10.62
CA VAL A 201 -0.91 -17.52 -9.82
C VAL A 201 -2.10 -17.56 -8.86
N ASP A 202 -1.91 -17.10 -7.61
CA ASP A 202 -2.88 -17.23 -6.53
C ASP A 202 -3.73 -15.97 -6.32
N GLY A 203 -3.48 -14.89 -7.04
CA GLY A 203 -4.26 -13.67 -6.88
C GLY A 203 -3.75 -12.48 -7.67
N PHE A 204 -4.47 -11.36 -7.52
CA PHE A 204 -4.13 -10.09 -8.15
C PHE A 204 -4.25 -8.91 -7.19
N ARG A 205 -3.23 -8.06 -7.21
CA ARG A 205 -3.39 -6.66 -6.83
C ARG A 205 -3.81 -5.90 -8.08
N MET A 206 -4.91 -5.17 -8.01
CA MET A 206 -5.49 -4.51 -9.17
C MET A 206 -5.21 -3.01 -9.12
N ASP A 207 -4.39 -2.56 -10.04
CA ASP A 207 -3.92 -1.20 -10.15
C ASP A 207 -5.07 -0.25 -10.47
N VAL A 208 -5.22 0.80 -9.68
CA VAL A 208 -6.23 1.87 -9.79
C VAL A 208 -7.59 1.37 -10.30
N ILE A 209 -8.04 0.24 -9.78
CA ILE A 209 -9.18 -0.51 -10.33
C ILE A 209 -10.50 0.26 -10.27
N ASN A 210 -10.62 1.25 -9.40
CA ASN A 210 -11.80 2.11 -9.33
C ASN A 210 -11.85 3.19 -10.42
N LEU A 211 -10.81 3.28 -11.28
CA LEU A 211 -10.78 4.17 -12.43
C LEU A 211 -11.27 3.52 -13.74
N ILE A 212 -11.50 2.20 -13.77
CA ILE A 212 -11.88 1.50 -15.01
C ILE A 212 -13.23 1.98 -15.61
N SER A 213 -14.14 2.49 -14.79
CA SER A 213 -15.39 3.08 -15.22
C SER A 213 -15.27 4.60 -15.25
N LYS A 214 -15.50 5.21 -16.40
CA LYS A 214 -15.46 6.67 -16.58
C LYS A 214 -16.89 7.24 -16.72
N ASP A 215 -17.11 8.46 -16.22
CA ASP A 215 -18.26 9.24 -16.66
C ASP A 215 -17.96 9.77 -18.09
N LEU A 216 -18.56 9.13 -19.08
CA LEU A 216 -18.32 9.47 -20.50
C LEU A 216 -18.86 10.84 -20.93
N SER A 217 -19.57 11.54 -20.05
CA SER A 217 -19.96 12.95 -20.29
C SER A 217 -18.78 13.91 -20.11
N PHE A 218 -17.72 13.45 -19.42
CA PHE A 218 -16.50 14.22 -19.13
C PHE A 218 -16.80 15.63 -18.62
N PRO A 219 -17.48 15.76 -17.47
CA PRO A 219 -17.79 17.08 -16.89
C PRO A 219 -16.50 17.85 -16.59
N GLU A 220 -16.59 19.18 -16.55
CA GLU A 220 -15.46 19.99 -16.08
C GLU A 220 -15.17 19.72 -14.60
N ASP A 221 -13.89 19.70 -14.22
CA ASP A 221 -13.48 19.57 -12.84
C ASP A 221 -13.66 20.92 -12.10
N PRO A 222 -14.51 20.98 -11.07
CA PRO A 222 -14.75 22.21 -10.33
C PRO A 222 -13.52 22.73 -9.58
N ALA A 223 -12.63 21.84 -9.13
CA ALA A 223 -11.42 22.22 -8.41
C ALA A 223 -10.45 22.95 -9.35
N VAL A 224 -10.29 22.45 -10.57
CA VAL A 224 -9.47 23.08 -11.61
C VAL A 224 -10.07 24.43 -12.05
N LEU A 225 -11.39 24.52 -12.19
CA LEU A 225 -12.08 25.80 -12.47
C LEU A 225 -11.86 26.83 -11.36
N ALA A 226 -11.70 26.39 -10.11
CA ALA A 226 -11.38 27.25 -8.97
C ALA A 226 -9.88 27.62 -8.87
N GLY A 227 -9.06 27.18 -9.82
CA GLY A 227 -7.61 27.45 -9.87
C GLY A 227 -6.75 26.41 -9.14
N GLY A 228 -7.30 25.24 -8.82
CA GLY A 228 -6.55 24.08 -8.34
C GLY A 228 -5.58 23.57 -9.41
N LEU A 229 -4.48 23.00 -8.95
CA LEU A 229 -3.44 22.42 -9.82
C LEU A 229 -3.25 20.91 -9.58
N ASP A 230 -4.02 20.32 -8.67
CA ASP A 230 -3.93 18.89 -8.38
C ASP A 230 -4.59 18.06 -9.48
N ASN A 231 -4.23 16.80 -9.56
CA ASN A 231 -4.81 15.89 -10.53
C ASN A 231 -6.32 15.69 -10.31
N SER A 232 -7.01 15.28 -11.36
CA SER A 232 -8.48 15.13 -11.36
C SER A 232 -8.95 13.72 -10.98
N LEU A 233 -8.20 12.96 -10.16
CA LEU A 233 -8.59 11.61 -9.73
C LEU A 233 -9.93 11.58 -9.01
N ALA A 234 -10.24 12.60 -8.19
CA ALA A 234 -11.47 12.64 -7.41
C ALA A 234 -12.74 12.68 -8.26
N VAL A 235 -12.69 13.27 -9.46
CA VAL A 235 -13.84 13.28 -10.41
C VAL A 235 -13.86 12.06 -11.32
N ALA A 236 -12.78 11.29 -11.36
CA ALA A 236 -12.63 10.11 -12.21
C ALA A 236 -12.91 8.80 -11.48
N ALA A 237 -12.62 8.77 -10.18
CA ALA A 237 -12.73 7.57 -9.35
C ALA A 237 -14.20 7.16 -9.15
N ASN A 238 -14.39 5.86 -8.90
CA ASN A 238 -15.69 5.28 -8.55
C ASN A 238 -16.78 5.56 -9.59
N GLY A 239 -16.44 5.50 -10.88
CA GLY A 239 -17.35 5.79 -11.98
C GLY A 239 -18.59 4.91 -11.99
N PRO A 240 -19.63 5.30 -12.77
CA PRO A 240 -21.03 4.82 -12.58
C PRO A 240 -21.23 3.32 -12.79
N ARG A 241 -20.34 2.62 -13.49
CA ARG A 241 -20.45 1.19 -13.79
C ARG A 241 -19.34 0.33 -13.17
N VAL A 242 -18.51 0.89 -12.28
CA VAL A 242 -17.37 0.16 -11.73
C VAL A 242 -17.78 -1.14 -11.04
N HIS A 243 -18.81 -1.11 -10.24
CA HIS A 243 -19.33 -2.31 -9.55
C HIS A 243 -19.92 -3.34 -10.53
N GLU A 244 -20.59 -2.89 -11.60
CA GLU A 244 -21.06 -3.79 -12.66
C GLU A 244 -19.90 -4.54 -13.32
N PHE A 245 -18.81 -3.82 -13.64
CA PHE A 245 -17.62 -4.42 -14.26
C PHE A 245 -16.90 -5.37 -13.32
N LEU A 246 -16.77 -5.04 -12.03
CA LEU A 246 -16.15 -5.92 -11.04
C LEU A 246 -16.98 -7.17 -10.76
N GLN A 247 -18.30 -7.06 -10.71
CA GLN A 247 -19.19 -8.23 -10.58
C GLN A 247 -19.14 -9.11 -11.83
N GLU A 248 -19.02 -8.52 -13.03
CA GLU A 248 -18.80 -9.27 -14.27
C GLU A 248 -17.45 -10.01 -14.20
N MET A 249 -16.36 -9.32 -13.83
CA MET A 249 -15.03 -9.92 -13.66
C MET A 249 -15.06 -11.08 -12.64
N ASN A 250 -15.73 -10.91 -11.53
CA ASN A 250 -15.89 -11.97 -10.53
C ASN A 250 -16.63 -13.17 -11.09
N ARG A 251 -17.76 -12.96 -11.74
CA ARG A 251 -18.57 -14.03 -12.35
C ARG A 251 -17.81 -14.77 -13.46
N GLU A 252 -17.08 -14.03 -14.31
CA GLU A 252 -16.40 -14.60 -15.49
C GLU A 252 -15.05 -15.24 -15.15
N VAL A 253 -14.36 -14.76 -14.09
CA VAL A 253 -13.02 -15.21 -13.74
C VAL A 253 -12.90 -15.57 -12.26
N LEU A 254 -12.96 -14.58 -11.35
CA LEU A 254 -12.47 -14.74 -9.97
C LEU A 254 -13.19 -15.85 -9.20
N SER A 255 -14.51 -15.99 -9.36
CA SER A 255 -15.28 -17.04 -8.69
C SER A 255 -14.93 -18.47 -9.12
N LYS A 256 -14.15 -18.64 -10.18
CA LYS A 256 -13.75 -19.94 -10.74
C LYS A 256 -12.42 -20.44 -10.17
N TYR A 257 -11.72 -19.61 -9.41
CA TYR A 257 -10.40 -19.91 -8.85
C TYR A 257 -10.35 -19.54 -7.34
N PRO A 258 -9.52 -20.22 -6.54
CA PRO A 258 -9.35 -19.89 -5.12
C PRO A 258 -8.37 -18.72 -4.96
N VAL A 259 -8.73 -17.54 -5.44
CA VAL A 259 -7.83 -16.37 -5.54
C VAL A 259 -7.99 -15.39 -4.39
N MET A 260 -6.94 -14.59 -4.17
CA MET A 260 -6.93 -13.40 -3.33
C MET A 260 -6.86 -12.16 -4.23
N THR A 261 -7.70 -11.15 -3.94
CA THR A 261 -7.70 -9.90 -4.67
C THR A 261 -7.67 -8.70 -3.74
N VAL A 262 -6.88 -7.69 -4.11
CA VAL A 262 -6.87 -6.37 -3.48
C VAL A 262 -6.89 -5.32 -4.57
N GLY A 263 -7.81 -4.37 -4.47
CA GLY A 263 -7.91 -3.24 -5.40
C GLY A 263 -7.19 -2.02 -4.85
N GLU A 264 -6.39 -1.37 -5.67
CA GLU A 264 -5.97 0.00 -5.38
C GLU A 264 -7.10 0.95 -5.74
N THR A 265 -7.54 1.76 -4.77
CA THR A 265 -8.74 2.59 -4.92
C THR A 265 -8.49 4.00 -4.37
N PRO A 266 -7.79 4.87 -5.13
CA PRO A 266 -7.65 6.27 -4.73
C PRO A 266 -9.03 6.93 -4.55
N CYS A 267 -9.12 7.86 -3.60
CA CYS A 267 -10.34 8.62 -3.28
C CYS A 267 -11.54 7.75 -2.82
N VAL A 268 -11.30 6.52 -2.36
CA VAL A 268 -12.37 5.66 -1.83
C VAL A 268 -12.74 6.08 -0.41
N THR A 269 -14.03 6.14 -0.13
CA THR A 269 -14.57 6.27 1.24
C THR A 269 -14.82 4.89 1.85
N VAL A 270 -15.03 4.84 3.18
CA VAL A 270 -15.41 3.59 3.86
C VAL A 270 -16.71 3.00 3.29
N ASP A 271 -17.67 3.83 2.93
CA ASP A 271 -18.93 3.35 2.33
C ASP A 271 -18.73 2.80 0.91
N ASP A 272 -17.88 3.44 0.10
CA ASP A 272 -17.47 2.88 -1.19
C ASP A 272 -16.72 1.56 -1.00
N ALA A 273 -15.77 1.49 -0.06
CA ALA A 273 -15.00 0.29 0.23
C ALA A 273 -15.91 -0.88 0.64
N ALA A 274 -16.97 -0.62 1.40
CA ALA A 274 -17.97 -1.63 1.74
C ALA A 274 -18.75 -2.15 0.51
N LEU A 275 -18.86 -1.36 -0.57
CA LEU A 275 -19.42 -1.84 -1.83
C LEU A 275 -18.42 -2.73 -2.59
N TYR A 276 -17.12 -2.39 -2.59
CA TYR A 276 -16.09 -3.21 -3.24
C TYR A 276 -15.83 -4.54 -2.52
N THR A 277 -15.87 -4.54 -1.18
CA THR A 277 -15.36 -5.65 -0.35
C THR A 277 -16.43 -6.38 0.45
N GLY A 278 -17.69 -5.98 0.34
CA GLY A 278 -18.80 -6.59 1.07
C GLY A 278 -18.90 -8.09 0.76
N PHE A 279 -19.07 -8.91 1.81
CA PHE A 279 -19.03 -10.38 1.70
C PHE A 279 -20.12 -10.97 0.79
N ASP A 280 -21.16 -10.23 0.49
CA ASP A 280 -22.27 -10.61 -0.41
C ASP A 280 -22.20 -9.93 -1.79
N ARG A 281 -21.19 -9.10 -2.02
CA ARG A 281 -21.08 -8.29 -3.23
C ARG A 281 -20.52 -9.02 -4.44
N ASN A 282 -19.67 -10.05 -4.21
CA ASN A 282 -18.98 -10.78 -5.26
C ASN A 282 -18.14 -9.85 -6.18
N GLU A 283 -17.34 -9.02 -5.58
CA GLU A 283 -16.40 -8.10 -6.25
C GLU A 283 -14.97 -8.45 -5.82
N LEU A 284 -14.36 -7.67 -4.92
CA LEU A 284 -13.01 -7.88 -4.40
C LEU A 284 -13.04 -8.35 -2.94
N GLN A 285 -11.92 -8.88 -2.43
CA GLN A 285 -11.81 -9.22 -1.01
C GLN A 285 -11.43 -8.02 -0.15
N MET A 286 -10.58 -7.12 -0.65
CA MET A 286 -10.13 -5.92 0.05
C MET A 286 -9.72 -4.83 -0.91
N VAL A 287 -9.53 -3.61 -0.38
CA VAL A 287 -9.02 -2.46 -1.14
C VAL A 287 -7.94 -1.74 -0.34
N PHE A 288 -6.97 -1.14 -1.04
CA PHE A 288 -6.07 -0.14 -0.49
C PHE A 288 -6.75 1.22 -0.50
N GLN A 289 -6.90 1.82 0.66
CA GLN A 289 -7.35 3.18 0.90
C GLN A 289 -6.14 4.09 1.18
N PHE A 290 -6.27 5.39 0.98
CA PHE A 290 -5.16 6.34 1.08
C PHE A 290 -5.32 7.41 2.16
N GLU A 291 -6.42 7.45 2.91
CA GLU A 291 -6.68 8.51 3.89
C GLU A 291 -5.55 8.67 4.94
N HIS A 292 -4.95 7.56 5.40
CA HIS A 292 -3.82 7.62 6.32
C HIS A 292 -2.50 8.04 5.65
N MET A 293 -2.45 8.04 4.31
CA MET A 293 -1.33 8.58 3.53
C MET A 293 -1.40 10.10 3.35
N ASP A 294 -2.50 10.73 3.74
CA ASP A 294 -2.72 12.17 3.58
C ASP A 294 -2.62 12.95 4.91
N VAL A 295 -2.38 12.27 6.04
CA VAL A 295 -2.35 12.89 7.39
C VAL A 295 -1.20 13.89 7.59
N ASP A 296 -0.20 13.88 6.73
CA ASP A 296 0.96 14.79 6.69
C ASP A 296 1.01 15.66 5.42
N ALA A 297 -0.06 15.70 4.64
CA ALA A 297 -0.15 16.54 3.44
C ALA A 297 0.00 18.03 3.77
N SER A 298 0.38 18.83 2.76
CA SER A 298 0.57 20.28 2.90
C SER A 298 -0.71 20.98 3.36
N GLU A 299 -0.56 22.00 4.22
CA GLU A 299 -1.70 22.79 4.68
C GLU A 299 -2.44 23.45 3.51
N GLY A 300 -3.75 23.27 3.48
CA GLY A 300 -4.61 23.80 2.43
C GLY A 300 -4.43 23.15 1.06
N GLY A 301 -3.71 22.02 0.97
CA GLY A 301 -3.51 21.29 -0.28
C GLY A 301 -2.70 22.04 -1.35
N VAL A 302 -1.90 23.02 -0.97
CA VAL A 302 -1.20 23.92 -1.92
C VAL A 302 -0.22 23.17 -2.82
N THR A 303 0.41 22.13 -2.31
CA THR A 303 1.38 21.28 -3.00
C THR A 303 1.04 19.79 -2.89
N GLY A 304 -0.20 19.45 -2.48
CA GLY A 304 -0.64 18.08 -2.30
C GLY A 304 0.22 17.31 -1.27
N LYS A 305 0.77 16.17 -1.67
CA LYS A 305 1.64 15.34 -0.82
C LYS A 305 3.02 15.94 -0.56
N TRP A 306 3.47 16.96 -1.35
CA TRP A 306 4.80 17.52 -1.23
C TRP A 306 4.90 18.41 0.01
N SER A 307 5.34 17.80 1.10
CA SER A 307 5.43 18.41 2.43
C SER A 307 6.52 17.72 3.25
N ASP A 308 7.11 18.45 4.19
CA ASP A 308 7.95 17.91 5.26
C ASP A 308 7.25 18.01 6.63
N ARG A 309 5.93 18.26 6.61
CA ARG A 309 5.10 18.28 7.81
C ARG A 309 5.07 16.89 8.46
N ARG A 310 5.23 16.85 9.77
CA ARG A 310 4.98 15.63 10.55
C ARG A 310 3.48 15.47 10.75
N PHE A 311 3.01 14.23 10.69
CA PHE A 311 1.62 13.91 10.98
C PHE A 311 1.25 14.23 12.44
N ASN A 312 -0.03 14.44 12.71
CA ASN A 312 -0.60 14.48 14.05
C ASN A 312 -1.10 13.07 14.42
N LEU A 313 -0.74 12.59 15.63
CA LEU A 313 -1.15 11.25 16.07
C LEU A 313 -2.67 11.11 16.20
N VAL A 314 -3.35 12.18 16.63
CA VAL A 314 -4.83 12.18 16.75
C VAL A 314 -5.48 11.98 15.40
N ASP A 315 -5.02 12.71 14.37
CA ASP A 315 -5.54 12.56 13.00
C ASP A 315 -5.32 11.12 12.48
N LEU A 316 -4.12 10.56 12.68
CA LEU A 316 -3.82 9.18 12.30
C LEU A 316 -4.71 8.16 13.01
N LYS A 317 -4.91 8.32 14.32
CA LYS A 317 -5.82 7.47 15.13
C LYS A 317 -7.25 7.52 14.60
N GLN A 318 -7.75 8.72 14.29
CA GLN A 318 -9.11 8.92 13.79
C GLN A 318 -9.31 8.22 12.44
N VAL A 319 -8.37 8.38 11.50
CA VAL A 319 -8.44 7.72 10.19
C VAL A 319 -8.41 6.20 10.33
N LEU A 320 -7.43 5.64 11.06
CA LEU A 320 -7.34 4.19 11.23
C LEU A 320 -8.57 3.62 11.94
N THR A 321 -9.09 4.31 12.96
CA THR A 321 -10.32 3.92 13.66
C THR A 321 -11.53 3.94 12.73
N HIS A 322 -11.69 5.00 11.93
CA HIS A 322 -12.77 5.11 10.95
C HIS A 322 -12.82 3.89 10.01
N TRP A 323 -11.68 3.44 9.53
CA TRP A 323 -11.58 2.27 8.66
C TRP A 323 -11.80 0.96 9.41
N GLN A 324 -11.27 0.82 10.64
CA GLN A 324 -11.47 -0.37 11.46
C GLN A 324 -12.95 -0.58 11.83
N GLU A 325 -13.61 0.46 12.31
CA GLU A 325 -15.02 0.41 12.70
C GLU A 325 -15.96 0.33 11.50
N GLY A 326 -15.65 1.10 10.45
CA GLY A 326 -16.51 1.21 9.28
C GLY A 326 -16.60 -0.04 8.42
N LEU A 327 -15.55 -0.86 8.37
CA LEU A 327 -15.55 -2.13 7.62
C LEU A 327 -15.83 -3.35 8.50
N HIS A 328 -15.83 -3.24 9.84
CA HIS A 328 -16.12 -4.38 10.70
C HIS A 328 -17.51 -4.98 10.40
N GLY A 329 -17.53 -6.27 10.06
CA GLY A 329 -18.77 -6.97 9.67
C GLY A 329 -19.36 -6.60 8.30
N ARG A 330 -18.80 -5.62 7.61
CA ARG A 330 -19.26 -5.15 6.29
C ARG A 330 -18.31 -5.53 5.15
N GLY A 331 -17.02 -5.60 5.42
CA GLY A 331 -15.96 -5.88 4.47
C GLY A 331 -14.66 -6.23 5.19
N TRP A 332 -13.52 -6.09 4.51
CA TRP A 332 -12.22 -6.45 5.05
C TRP A 332 -11.16 -5.41 4.70
N ASN A 333 -10.34 -4.99 5.70
CA ASN A 333 -9.26 -4.04 5.50
C ASN A 333 -8.02 -4.70 4.91
N SER A 334 -7.29 -4.00 4.03
CA SER A 334 -5.86 -4.15 3.85
C SER A 334 -5.15 -3.21 4.83
N LEU A 335 -4.07 -3.68 5.45
CA LEU A 335 -3.30 -2.93 6.43
C LEU A 335 -1.90 -2.69 5.88
N TYR A 336 -1.46 -1.45 5.74
CA TYR A 336 -0.13 -1.13 5.24
C TYR A 336 0.35 0.21 5.77
N TRP A 337 1.65 0.35 5.96
CA TRP A 337 2.30 1.62 6.27
C TRP A 337 2.90 2.29 5.04
N ASN A 338 3.38 1.50 4.08
CA ASN A 338 3.93 1.99 2.83
C ASN A 338 3.80 0.94 1.70
N ASN A 339 4.18 1.35 0.51
CA ASN A 339 4.32 0.52 -0.68
C ASN A 339 5.40 1.13 -1.60
N HIS A 340 5.49 0.72 -2.85
CA HIS A 340 6.44 1.26 -3.84
C HIS A 340 6.19 2.73 -4.23
N ASP A 341 5.06 3.32 -3.83
CA ASP A 341 4.66 4.71 -4.10
C ASP A 341 4.62 5.59 -2.85
N GLN A 342 5.01 5.05 -1.70
CA GLN A 342 5.01 5.76 -0.42
C GLN A 342 6.40 5.76 0.20
N PRO A 343 6.80 6.81 0.94
CA PRO A 343 8.10 6.86 1.59
C PRO A 343 8.25 5.78 2.67
N ARG A 344 9.46 5.57 3.15
CA ARG A 344 9.76 4.54 4.15
C ARG A 344 9.04 4.80 5.47
N THR A 345 8.41 3.76 5.99
CA THR A 345 7.54 3.76 7.18
C THR A 345 8.17 4.43 8.39
N VAL A 346 9.39 4.01 8.76
CA VAL A 346 10.06 4.52 9.98
C VAL A 346 10.44 5.99 9.87
N SER A 347 10.75 6.48 8.67
CA SER A 347 11.06 7.90 8.44
C SER A 347 9.80 8.77 8.48
N ARG A 348 8.68 8.26 7.98
CA ARG A 348 7.42 9.00 7.90
C ARG A 348 6.65 9.01 9.22
N PHE A 349 6.36 7.83 9.76
CA PHE A 349 5.49 7.64 10.94
C PHE A 349 6.25 7.39 12.23
N GLY A 350 7.54 7.09 12.16
CA GLY A 350 8.39 6.81 13.31
C GLY A 350 9.48 7.85 13.53
N ASN A 351 10.61 7.36 14.05
CA ASN A 351 11.83 8.12 14.24
C ASN A 351 13.01 7.31 13.69
N ASP A 352 13.60 7.78 12.59
CA ASP A 352 14.68 7.09 11.88
C ASP A 352 16.09 7.48 12.36
N SER A 353 16.19 8.23 13.48
CA SER A 353 17.48 8.48 14.12
C SER A 353 18.16 7.16 14.52
N PRO A 354 19.49 7.12 14.57
CA PRO A 354 20.21 5.90 14.97
C PRO A 354 19.78 5.35 16.34
N GLU A 355 19.35 6.23 17.24
CA GLU A 355 18.92 5.86 18.60
C GLU A 355 17.57 5.15 18.61
N TYR A 356 16.61 5.61 17.81
CA TYR A 356 15.21 5.18 17.91
C TYR A 356 14.70 4.36 16.71
N ARG A 357 15.44 4.29 15.59
CA ARG A 357 15.01 3.58 14.37
C ARG A 357 14.46 2.18 14.64
N THR A 358 15.22 1.36 15.34
CA THR A 358 14.85 -0.04 15.58
C THR A 358 13.60 -0.17 16.44
N VAL A 359 13.55 0.53 17.58
CA VAL A 359 12.37 0.46 18.47
C VAL A 359 11.14 1.10 17.86
N SER A 360 11.32 2.18 17.09
CA SER A 360 10.24 2.86 16.39
C SER A 360 9.67 2.00 15.25
N ALA A 361 10.51 1.36 14.44
CA ALA A 361 10.05 0.43 13.39
C ALA A 361 9.25 -0.75 13.98
N LYS A 362 9.73 -1.34 15.07
CA LYS A 362 9.02 -2.40 15.80
C LYS A 362 7.67 -1.93 16.36
N MET A 363 7.61 -0.72 16.92
CA MET A 363 6.39 -0.12 17.45
C MET A 363 5.34 0.02 16.34
N LEU A 364 5.71 0.56 15.17
CA LEU A 364 4.82 0.71 14.03
C LEU A 364 4.30 -0.64 13.53
N GLY A 365 5.17 -1.66 13.42
CA GLY A 365 4.76 -3.02 13.09
C GLY A 365 3.74 -3.57 14.09
N THR A 366 3.96 -3.38 15.39
CA THR A 366 3.06 -3.83 16.46
C THR A 366 1.67 -3.19 16.32
N VAL A 367 1.60 -1.88 16.12
CA VAL A 367 0.33 -1.15 16.01
C VAL A 367 -0.49 -1.65 14.83
N LEU A 368 0.12 -1.81 13.66
CA LEU A 368 -0.63 -2.17 12.44
C LEU A 368 -1.03 -3.65 12.41
N HIS A 369 -0.10 -4.55 12.73
CA HIS A 369 -0.32 -6.00 12.57
C HIS A 369 -1.41 -6.57 13.47
N LEU A 370 -1.80 -5.88 14.53
CA LEU A 370 -2.83 -6.33 15.47
C LEU A 370 -4.22 -5.73 15.22
N MET A 371 -4.36 -4.92 14.18
CA MET A 371 -5.65 -4.47 13.67
C MET A 371 -6.36 -5.57 12.86
N GLN A 372 -7.68 -5.42 12.65
CA GLN A 372 -8.45 -6.32 11.78
C GLN A 372 -8.18 -5.99 10.31
N GLY A 373 -7.67 -6.98 9.59
CA GLY A 373 -7.34 -6.85 8.18
C GLY A 373 -6.15 -7.73 7.80
N THR A 374 -5.77 -7.69 6.55
CA THR A 374 -4.60 -8.39 6.00
C THR A 374 -3.42 -7.43 5.93
N PRO A 375 -2.31 -7.66 6.67
CA PRO A 375 -1.12 -6.82 6.61
C PRO A 375 -0.34 -7.03 5.31
N TYR A 376 0.16 -5.92 4.79
CA TYR A 376 1.07 -5.84 3.66
C TYR A 376 2.38 -5.21 4.11
N ILE A 377 3.46 -5.98 4.07
CA ILE A 377 4.82 -5.54 4.37
C ILE A 377 5.49 -5.18 3.04
N TYR A 378 6.00 -3.98 2.90
CA TYR A 378 6.80 -3.59 1.75
C TYR A 378 8.28 -3.95 1.98
N GLN A 379 8.98 -4.42 0.93
CA GLN A 379 10.40 -4.79 1.01
C GLN A 379 11.24 -3.74 1.74
N GLY A 380 11.99 -4.19 2.76
CA GLY A 380 12.83 -3.36 3.61
C GLY A 380 12.15 -2.76 4.83
N GLU A 381 10.82 -2.89 4.98
CA GLU A 381 10.11 -2.49 6.20
C GLU A 381 10.55 -3.37 7.38
N GLU A 382 10.74 -4.66 7.15
CA GLU A 382 11.25 -5.64 8.13
C GLU A 382 12.71 -5.39 8.55
N LEU A 383 13.43 -4.52 7.85
CA LEU A 383 14.78 -4.07 8.21
C LEU A 383 14.77 -2.68 8.88
N GLY A 384 13.64 -1.98 8.88
CA GLY A 384 13.58 -0.59 9.25
C GLY A 384 14.37 0.32 8.30
N MET A 385 14.33 0.06 6.99
CA MET A 385 14.95 0.93 5.97
C MET A 385 14.35 2.32 6.03
N THR A 386 15.19 3.34 5.79
CA THR A 386 14.86 4.76 5.93
C THR A 386 14.75 5.46 4.58
N ASN A 387 14.19 6.67 4.57
CA ASN A 387 14.24 7.57 3.42
C ASN A 387 15.67 7.95 3.04
N VAL A 388 15.82 8.52 1.84
CA VAL A 388 17.09 9.03 1.31
C VAL A 388 16.97 10.53 1.01
N PHE A 389 18.10 11.21 1.00
CA PHE A 389 18.22 12.57 0.51
C PHE A 389 19.25 12.60 -0.62
N PHE A 390 18.81 13.03 -1.81
CA PHE A 390 19.72 13.37 -2.90
C PHE A 390 19.69 14.88 -3.10
N ASP A 391 20.85 15.49 -3.24
CA ASP A 391 21.06 16.93 -3.35
C ASP A 391 20.84 17.51 -4.76
N ASP A 392 20.54 16.64 -5.73
CA ASP A 392 20.21 17.00 -7.11
C ASP A 392 18.96 16.24 -7.55
N VAL A 393 17.95 16.95 -8.05
CA VAL A 393 16.73 16.34 -8.57
C VAL A 393 16.99 15.33 -9.68
N LYS A 394 18.07 15.47 -10.44
CA LYS A 394 18.48 14.52 -11.50
C LYS A 394 18.95 13.17 -10.96
N ALA A 395 19.19 13.05 -9.66
CA ALA A 395 19.55 11.80 -9.03
C ALA A 395 18.34 10.90 -8.74
N TYR A 396 17.14 11.47 -8.82
CA TYR A 396 15.87 10.74 -8.73
C TYR A 396 15.46 10.26 -10.13
N ASN A 397 14.72 9.16 -10.18
CA ASN A 397 14.26 8.54 -11.44
C ASN A 397 12.76 8.74 -11.68
N ASP A 398 12.01 9.08 -10.66
CA ASP A 398 10.55 9.12 -10.65
C ASP A 398 9.95 10.24 -11.50
N LEU A 399 9.03 9.90 -12.43
CA LEU A 399 8.28 10.83 -13.27
C LEU A 399 7.52 11.88 -12.44
N GLU A 400 6.90 11.47 -11.34
CA GLU A 400 6.11 12.35 -10.48
C GLU A 400 7.01 13.43 -9.84
N ILE A 401 8.22 13.07 -9.44
CA ILE A 401 9.21 14.02 -8.90
C ILE A 401 9.59 15.05 -9.96
N HIS A 402 9.90 14.61 -11.18
CA HIS A 402 10.31 15.50 -12.26
C HIS A 402 9.18 16.41 -12.73
N ASP A 403 7.94 15.89 -12.85
CA ASP A 403 6.78 16.71 -13.19
C ASP A 403 6.48 17.75 -12.11
N SER A 404 6.51 17.35 -10.85
CA SER A 404 6.27 18.25 -9.72
C SER A 404 7.38 19.30 -9.58
N TRP A 405 8.63 18.93 -9.82
CA TRP A 405 9.73 19.89 -9.88
C TRP A 405 9.49 20.94 -10.95
N ARG A 406 9.18 20.53 -12.18
CA ARG A 406 8.86 21.42 -13.29
C ARG A 406 7.69 22.36 -12.92
N LYS A 407 6.60 21.82 -12.40
CA LYS A 407 5.36 22.52 -12.05
C LYS A 407 5.54 23.53 -10.93
N TYR A 408 6.13 23.11 -9.81
CA TYR A 408 6.18 23.94 -8.61
C TYR A 408 7.42 24.82 -8.50
N VAL A 409 8.57 24.39 -9.05
CA VAL A 409 9.83 25.15 -8.99
C VAL A 409 10.05 25.97 -10.25
N GLU A 410 10.01 25.34 -11.45
CA GLU A 410 10.44 26.00 -12.69
C GLU A 410 9.33 26.88 -13.29
N GLU A 411 8.10 26.38 -13.40
CA GLU A 411 7.01 27.09 -14.08
C GLU A 411 6.28 28.07 -13.15
N SER A 412 5.86 27.63 -11.97
CA SER A 412 5.06 28.48 -11.07
C SER A 412 5.89 29.25 -10.03
N GLY A 413 7.10 28.79 -9.70
CA GLY A 413 7.92 29.38 -8.64
C GLY A 413 7.27 29.37 -7.26
N ARG A 414 6.28 28.47 -7.03
CA ARG A 414 5.55 28.40 -5.75
C ARG A 414 6.41 27.82 -4.62
N VAL A 415 7.36 26.97 -4.95
CA VAL A 415 8.26 26.29 -4.01
C VAL A 415 9.71 26.60 -4.39
N SER A 416 10.57 26.87 -3.41
CA SER A 416 12.01 26.99 -3.69
C SER A 416 12.61 25.63 -4.04
N ALA A 417 13.72 25.62 -4.79
CA ALA A 417 14.44 24.38 -5.11
C ALA A 417 14.90 23.64 -3.84
N GLU A 418 15.34 24.36 -2.82
CA GLU A 418 15.76 23.79 -1.53
C GLU A 418 14.58 23.15 -0.78
N ASP A 419 13.45 23.83 -0.69
CA ASP A 419 12.25 23.30 -0.05
C ASP A 419 11.73 22.08 -0.80
N MET A 420 11.70 22.13 -2.14
CA MET A 420 11.23 21.01 -2.94
C MET A 420 12.11 19.75 -2.76
N LEU A 421 13.43 19.89 -2.67
CA LEU A 421 14.31 18.74 -2.38
C LEU A 421 14.03 18.15 -0.99
N ARG A 422 13.71 19.00 0.02
CA ARG A 422 13.30 18.50 1.34
C ARG A 422 11.97 17.74 1.25
N TYR A 423 11.00 18.28 0.54
CA TYR A 423 9.69 17.60 0.36
C TYR A 423 9.84 16.28 -0.41
N ILE A 424 10.68 16.26 -1.45
CA ILE A 424 10.98 15.00 -2.18
C ILE A 424 11.61 13.96 -1.25
N SER A 425 12.56 14.37 -0.40
CA SER A 425 13.15 13.46 0.60
C SER A 425 12.14 12.96 1.63
N ALA A 426 11.12 13.76 1.96
CA ALA A 426 10.08 13.35 2.91
C ALA A 426 9.03 12.42 2.28
N SER A 427 8.56 12.73 1.05
CA SER A 427 7.36 12.12 0.48
C SER A 427 7.51 11.52 -0.93
N GLY A 428 8.71 11.61 -1.55
CA GLY A 428 8.95 11.09 -2.91
C GLY A 428 8.97 9.56 -2.98
N ARG A 429 8.48 8.98 -4.09
CA ARG A 429 8.37 7.54 -4.33
C ARG A 429 9.74 6.83 -4.36
N ASP A 430 10.79 7.49 -4.84
CA ASP A 430 12.14 6.90 -4.93
C ASP A 430 12.74 6.53 -3.57
N ASN A 431 12.22 7.07 -2.46
CA ASN A 431 12.56 6.61 -1.11
C ASN A 431 12.30 5.10 -0.93
N ALA A 432 11.15 4.63 -1.44
CA ALA A 432 10.79 3.22 -1.41
C ALA A 432 11.54 2.40 -2.47
N ARG A 433 11.98 3.03 -3.56
CA ARG A 433 12.55 2.35 -4.74
C ARG A 433 14.07 2.17 -4.69
N THR A 434 14.74 2.69 -3.64
CA THR A 434 16.16 2.39 -3.40
C THR A 434 16.37 0.88 -3.27
N PRO A 435 17.49 0.34 -3.82
CA PRO A 435 17.79 -1.08 -3.75
C PRO A 435 17.76 -1.64 -2.34
N MET A 436 17.29 -2.90 -2.24
CA MET A 436 17.25 -3.66 -0.98
C MET A 436 18.65 -3.82 -0.40
N GLN A 437 18.75 -3.73 0.92
CA GLN A 437 20.01 -3.76 1.66
C GLN A 437 20.23 -5.15 2.25
N TRP A 438 20.95 -6.02 1.51
CA TRP A 438 21.20 -7.40 1.94
C TRP A 438 22.38 -7.51 2.90
N THR A 439 23.48 -6.77 2.63
CA THR A 439 24.72 -6.83 3.42
C THR A 439 25.35 -5.44 3.59
N ALA A 440 26.32 -5.33 4.50
CA ALA A 440 27.17 -4.13 4.62
C ALA A 440 28.25 -4.05 3.52
N GLY A 441 28.33 -5.02 2.61
CA GLY A 441 29.32 -5.10 1.55
C GLY A 441 29.08 -4.17 0.37
N GLU A 442 29.86 -4.36 -0.69
CA GLU A 442 29.74 -3.58 -1.91
C GLU A 442 28.30 -3.63 -2.47
N ASN A 443 27.81 -2.48 -2.91
CA ASN A 443 26.45 -2.30 -3.44
C ASN A 443 25.34 -2.86 -2.51
N ALA A 444 25.55 -2.83 -1.22
CA ALA A 444 24.63 -3.37 -0.22
C ALA A 444 24.32 -4.88 -0.41
N GLY A 445 25.15 -5.61 -1.18
CA GLY A 445 24.88 -6.97 -1.59
C GLY A 445 23.71 -7.13 -2.58
N PHE A 446 23.20 -6.03 -3.11
CA PHE A 446 22.10 -6.02 -4.08
C PHE A 446 22.55 -6.49 -5.48
N THR A 447 23.71 -6.01 -5.94
CA THR A 447 24.26 -6.28 -7.29
C THR A 447 25.77 -6.32 -7.27
N THR A 448 26.36 -7.03 -8.23
CA THR A 448 27.79 -6.96 -8.54
C THR A 448 28.11 -5.88 -9.59
N GLY A 449 27.09 -5.28 -10.20
CA GLY A 449 27.20 -4.20 -11.19
C GLY A 449 26.98 -2.80 -10.57
N THR A 450 26.53 -1.87 -11.39
CA THR A 450 26.14 -0.52 -10.94
C THR A 450 24.63 -0.50 -10.68
N PRO A 451 24.15 -0.22 -9.45
CA PRO A 451 22.73 -0.15 -9.18
C PRO A 451 22.01 0.88 -10.05
N TRP A 452 20.82 0.55 -10.56
CA TRP A 452 20.00 1.41 -11.42
C TRP A 452 19.56 2.72 -10.74
N LEU A 453 19.43 2.69 -9.42
CA LEU A 453 19.17 3.84 -8.55
C LEU A 453 20.21 3.87 -7.44
N LYS A 454 20.56 5.07 -6.95
CA LYS A 454 21.51 5.23 -5.83
C LYS A 454 21.05 4.47 -4.59
N LEU A 455 22.00 3.83 -3.92
CA LEU A 455 21.78 3.16 -2.65
C LEU A 455 21.45 4.14 -1.53
N ASN A 456 20.66 3.69 -0.56
CA ASN A 456 20.58 4.37 0.72
C ASN A 456 21.95 4.24 1.44
N PRO A 457 22.61 5.33 1.82
CA PRO A 457 23.96 5.29 2.40
C PRO A 457 24.02 4.57 3.76
N ARG A 458 22.87 4.34 4.41
CA ARG A 458 22.80 3.61 5.69
C ARG A 458 22.88 2.09 5.57
N TYR A 459 23.06 1.55 4.36
CA TYR A 459 23.14 0.09 4.15
C TYR A 459 24.26 -0.59 4.95
N THR A 460 25.30 0.14 5.34
CA THR A 460 26.38 -0.39 6.18
C THR A 460 25.95 -0.70 7.61
N GLU A 461 24.84 -0.11 8.06
CA GLU A 461 24.27 -0.29 9.41
C GLU A 461 22.92 -1.03 9.37
N VAL A 462 22.13 -0.75 8.34
CA VAL A 462 20.77 -1.27 8.16
C VAL A 462 20.76 -2.23 6.98
N ASN A 463 20.80 -3.53 7.24
CA ASN A 463 20.80 -4.56 6.19
C ASN A 463 20.35 -5.91 6.75
N ALA A 464 19.93 -6.80 5.86
CA ALA A 464 19.38 -8.10 6.24
C ALA A 464 20.39 -8.96 7.03
N GLU A 465 21.69 -8.94 6.67
CA GLU A 465 22.72 -9.69 7.38
C GLU A 465 22.84 -9.26 8.85
N ALA A 466 22.82 -7.95 9.12
CA ALA A 466 22.88 -7.40 10.48
C ALA A 466 21.60 -7.72 11.26
N GLU A 467 20.43 -7.55 10.63
CA GLU A 467 19.13 -7.85 11.28
C GLU A 467 18.99 -9.35 11.62
N LEU A 468 19.46 -10.25 10.76
CA LEU A 468 19.46 -11.70 11.03
C LEU A 468 20.48 -12.12 12.11
N ALA A 469 21.53 -11.33 12.32
CA ALA A 469 22.52 -11.59 13.37
C ALA A 469 22.06 -11.13 14.76
N ASP A 470 21.12 -10.18 14.83
CA ASP A 470 20.60 -9.64 16.09
C ASP A 470 19.22 -10.24 16.41
N PRO A 471 19.09 -11.10 17.42
CA PRO A 471 17.80 -11.66 17.80
C PRO A 471 16.80 -10.61 18.32
N ASP A 472 17.21 -9.36 18.61
CA ASP A 472 16.32 -8.25 18.99
C ASP A 472 16.06 -7.26 17.84
N SER A 473 16.29 -7.68 16.59
CA SER A 473 16.14 -6.87 15.39
C SER A 473 14.68 -6.60 15.02
N VAL A 474 14.49 -5.71 14.03
CA VAL A 474 13.20 -5.46 13.41
C VAL A 474 12.68 -6.72 12.71
N PHE A 475 13.55 -7.46 12.00
CA PHE A 475 13.20 -8.71 11.31
C PHE A 475 12.54 -9.73 12.23
N TYR A 476 13.17 -10.04 13.37
CA TYR A 476 12.62 -11.01 14.31
C TYR A 476 11.35 -10.52 14.99
N HIS A 477 11.22 -9.22 15.21
CA HIS A 477 9.98 -8.65 15.73
C HIS A 477 8.80 -8.81 14.75
N TYR A 478 9.01 -8.54 13.46
CA TYR A 478 8.01 -8.77 12.41
C TYR A 478 7.64 -10.26 12.30
N ARG A 479 8.61 -11.15 12.34
CA ARG A 479 8.39 -12.60 12.36
C ARG A 479 7.52 -13.01 13.55
N ASP A 480 7.82 -12.48 14.73
CA ASP A 480 7.05 -12.77 15.95
C ASP A 480 5.60 -12.22 15.83
N LEU A 481 5.40 -11.03 15.25
CA LEU A 481 4.06 -10.48 14.99
C LEU A 481 3.26 -11.33 14.00
N ILE A 482 3.89 -11.84 12.94
CA ILE A 482 3.27 -12.76 11.98
C ILE A 482 2.83 -14.06 12.68
N SER A 483 3.67 -14.61 13.58
CA SER A 483 3.33 -15.78 14.38
C SER A 483 2.17 -15.50 15.33
N LEU A 484 2.22 -14.37 16.05
CA LEU A 484 1.20 -13.95 16.99
C LEU A 484 -0.19 -13.83 16.35
N ARG A 485 -0.29 -13.32 15.13
CA ARG A 485 -1.56 -13.27 14.39
C ARG A 485 -2.18 -14.64 14.16
N ARG A 486 -1.36 -15.67 13.91
CA ARG A 486 -1.82 -17.06 13.73
C ARG A 486 -2.16 -17.74 15.08
N GLU A 487 -1.45 -17.38 16.13
CA GLU A 487 -1.65 -17.95 17.47
C GLU A 487 -2.88 -17.39 18.18
N HIS A 488 -3.27 -16.14 17.84
CA HIS A 488 -4.33 -15.40 18.52
C HIS A 488 -5.46 -15.00 17.57
N PRO A 489 -6.51 -15.84 17.40
CA PRO A 489 -7.64 -15.56 16.53
C PRO A 489 -8.36 -14.24 16.78
N ILE A 490 -8.28 -13.71 18.02
CA ILE A 490 -8.85 -12.41 18.37
C ILE A 490 -8.36 -11.26 17.47
N VAL A 491 -7.16 -11.37 16.90
CA VAL A 491 -6.65 -10.38 15.94
C VAL A 491 -7.52 -10.32 14.68
N LEU A 492 -8.13 -11.43 14.28
CA LEU A 492 -9.02 -11.50 13.11
C LEU A 492 -10.48 -11.24 13.46
N THR A 493 -10.94 -11.70 14.64
CA THR A 493 -12.36 -11.73 15.00
C THR A 493 -12.79 -10.58 15.90
N GLY A 494 -11.89 -10.08 16.77
CA GLY A 494 -12.23 -9.08 17.78
C GLY A 494 -12.68 -7.75 17.17
N GLU A 495 -13.65 -7.11 17.79
CA GLU A 495 -14.09 -5.76 17.44
C GLU A 495 -13.07 -4.73 17.92
N TYR A 496 -12.79 -3.71 17.10
CA TYR A 496 -11.84 -2.66 17.43
C TYR A 496 -12.49 -1.57 18.30
N ARG A 497 -11.73 -1.04 19.28
CA ARG A 497 -12.12 0.11 20.10
C ARG A 497 -10.90 1.00 20.34
N LEU A 498 -10.95 2.23 19.88
CA LEU A 498 -9.95 3.25 20.22
C LEU A 498 -10.06 3.63 21.70
N LEU A 499 -8.91 3.81 22.34
CA LEU A 499 -8.79 4.36 23.70
C LEU A 499 -8.03 5.68 23.65
N ASP A 500 -8.34 6.60 24.55
CA ASP A 500 -7.66 7.91 24.67
C ASP A 500 -7.54 8.63 23.31
N GLU A 501 -8.69 8.89 22.70
CA GLU A 501 -8.82 9.46 21.35
C GLU A 501 -7.99 10.74 21.15
N GLU A 502 -7.99 11.63 22.15
CA GLU A 502 -7.33 12.95 22.12
C GLU A 502 -5.86 12.92 22.57
N ASP A 503 -5.31 11.78 22.97
CA ASP A 503 -3.92 11.69 23.42
C ASP A 503 -2.97 11.85 22.23
N GLU A 504 -2.10 12.86 22.28
CA GLU A 504 -1.14 13.19 21.21
C GLU A 504 0.17 12.35 21.27
N GLN A 505 0.35 11.54 22.31
CA GLN A 505 1.58 10.77 22.54
C GLN A 505 1.36 9.26 22.44
N VAL A 506 0.18 8.78 22.86
CA VAL A 506 -0.11 7.35 22.96
C VAL A 506 -1.21 6.94 21.99
N TYR A 507 -0.95 5.86 21.28
CA TYR A 507 -1.97 5.13 20.56
C TYR A 507 -2.33 3.87 21.33
N ALA A 508 -3.54 3.81 21.85
CA ALA A 508 -4.05 2.65 22.56
C ALA A 508 -5.38 2.19 21.94
N TYR A 509 -5.53 0.88 21.76
CA TYR A 509 -6.78 0.29 21.29
C TYR A 509 -7.01 -1.10 21.85
N LEU A 510 -8.27 -1.50 21.92
CA LEU A 510 -8.72 -2.85 22.25
C LEU A 510 -9.19 -3.59 21.00
N ARG A 511 -9.00 -4.89 21.01
CA ARG A 511 -9.74 -5.87 20.22
C ARG A 511 -10.58 -6.68 21.18
N VAL A 512 -11.89 -6.78 20.96
CA VAL A 512 -12.81 -7.43 21.91
C VAL A 512 -13.60 -8.51 21.18
N ASN A 513 -13.49 -9.75 21.64
CA ASN A 513 -14.25 -10.87 21.10
C ASN A 513 -15.71 -10.84 21.62
N SER A 514 -16.61 -11.32 20.78
CA SER A 514 -17.96 -11.68 21.22
C SER A 514 -17.93 -12.78 22.29
N ASP A 515 -18.99 -12.92 23.08
CA ASP A 515 -19.08 -14.00 24.09
C ASP A 515 -18.94 -15.41 23.45
N GLU A 516 -19.40 -15.60 22.20
CA GLU A 516 -19.28 -16.85 21.44
C GLU A 516 -17.81 -17.11 21.06
N ASP A 517 -17.11 -16.13 20.48
CA ASP A 517 -15.71 -16.25 20.09
C ASP A 517 -14.81 -16.41 21.32
N ALA A 518 -15.07 -15.65 22.40
CA ALA A 518 -14.36 -15.77 23.64
C ALA A 518 -14.52 -17.16 24.30
N ALA A 519 -15.72 -17.77 24.17
CA ALA A 519 -15.94 -19.13 24.63
C ALA A 519 -15.20 -20.18 23.79
N ALA A 520 -15.08 -19.91 22.47
CA ALA A 520 -14.41 -20.82 21.54
C ALA A 520 -12.88 -20.77 21.66
N THR A 521 -12.30 -19.57 21.80
CA THR A 521 -10.84 -19.34 21.79
C THR A 521 -10.22 -19.27 23.18
N GLY A 522 -10.99 -18.90 24.21
CA GLY A 522 -10.49 -18.57 25.53
C GLY A 522 -9.95 -17.12 25.64
N GLU A 523 -10.01 -16.36 24.55
CA GLU A 523 -9.50 -14.98 24.45
C GLU A 523 -10.66 -13.99 24.50
N ARG A 524 -10.62 -13.04 25.43
CA ARG A 524 -11.68 -12.03 25.61
C ARG A 524 -11.36 -10.70 24.99
N ALA A 525 -10.17 -10.18 25.30
CA ALA A 525 -9.70 -8.92 24.76
C ALA A 525 -8.19 -8.94 24.50
N LEU A 526 -7.76 -8.15 23.54
CA LEU A 526 -6.37 -7.83 23.25
C LEU A 526 -6.20 -6.33 23.38
N LEU A 527 -5.28 -5.87 24.21
CA LEU A 527 -4.94 -4.45 24.36
C LEU A 527 -3.60 -4.19 23.70
N VAL A 528 -3.55 -3.21 22.82
CA VAL A 528 -2.31 -2.67 22.25
C VAL A 528 -2.13 -1.25 22.77
N VAL A 529 -0.94 -0.95 23.28
CA VAL A 529 -0.55 0.41 23.70
C VAL A 529 0.81 0.75 23.10
N ALA A 530 0.96 1.92 22.51
CA ALA A 530 2.18 2.36 21.83
C ALA A 530 2.45 3.85 22.09
N ASN A 531 3.65 4.16 22.52
CA ASN A 531 4.15 5.53 22.65
C ASN A 531 4.77 5.97 21.32
N PHE A 532 4.27 7.06 20.74
CA PHE A 532 4.73 7.63 19.47
C PHE A 532 5.75 8.77 19.64
N THR A 533 6.29 8.93 20.84
CA THR A 533 7.23 10.01 21.16
C THR A 533 8.57 9.49 21.67
N ASP A 534 9.57 10.35 21.69
CA ASP A 534 10.88 10.14 22.31
C ASP A 534 10.92 10.45 23.82
N ASP A 535 9.77 10.83 24.38
CA ASP A 535 9.58 10.98 25.82
C ASP A 535 9.18 9.66 26.47
N THR A 536 9.45 9.53 27.78
CA THR A 536 8.86 8.47 28.61
C THR A 536 7.48 8.89 29.07
N VAL A 537 6.45 8.13 28.75
CA VAL A 537 5.04 8.44 29.06
C VAL A 537 4.52 7.53 30.15
N GLN A 538 3.87 8.12 31.16
CA GLN A 538 3.19 7.39 32.23
C GLN A 538 1.75 7.11 31.82
N LEU A 539 1.42 5.83 31.63
CA LEU A 539 0.01 5.42 31.51
C LEU A 539 -0.57 5.32 32.92
N ASN A 540 -1.44 6.26 33.25
CA ASN A 540 -2.09 6.26 34.57
C ASN A 540 -3.34 5.36 34.52
N TYR A 541 -3.20 4.16 35.09
CA TYR A 541 -4.34 3.28 35.36
C TYR A 541 -4.73 3.47 36.84
N ALA A 542 -5.71 4.32 37.15
CA ALA A 542 -6.17 4.52 38.53
C ALA A 542 -6.90 3.27 39.02
N GLY A 543 -6.38 2.64 40.08
CA GLY A 543 -7.07 1.60 40.83
C GLY A 543 -6.89 0.17 40.38
N GLY A 544 -5.83 -0.15 39.65
CA GLY A 544 -5.54 -1.55 39.25
C GLY A 544 -6.57 -2.15 38.27
N ASN A 545 -7.48 -1.33 37.80
CA ASN A 545 -8.51 -1.64 36.82
C ASN A 545 -8.24 -0.82 35.56
N LEU A 546 -8.26 -1.45 34.39
CA LEU A 546 -8.25 -0.79 33.07
C LEU A 546 -9.41 0.20 32.90
N ASP A 547 -10.41 0.16 33.77
CA ASP A 547 -11.53 1.12 33.83
C ASP A 547 -11.09 2.59 33.84
N SER A 548 -9.86 2.86 34.29
CA SER A 548 -9.40 4.24 34.41
C SER A 548 -8.62 4.75 33.19
N VAL A 549 -8.01 3.89 32.38
CA VAL A 549 -7.49 4.26 31.02
C VAL A 549 -8.64 4.65 30.13
N VAL A 550 -9.76 4.01 30.36
CA VAL A 550 -11.00 4.13 29.59
C VAL A 550 -11.85 5.32 30.04
N LEU A 551 -11.66 5.82 31.27
CA LEU A 551 -12.59 6.76 31.88
C LEU A 551 -12.21 8.23 31.70
N THR A 552 -11.08 8.58 31.11
CA THR A 552 -10.71 9.98 30.97
C THR A 552 -11.32 10.67 29.76
N ASN A 553 -11.75 9.96 28.71
CA ASN A 553 -12.40 10.64 27.57
C ASN A 553 -13.45 9.79 26.83
N SER A 554 -14.67 10.16 27.01
CA SER A 554 -15.85 10.33 26.15
C SER A 554 -16.53 9.15 25.44
N GLN A 555 -16.06 7.91 25.41
CA GLN A 555 -16.94 6.77 25.12
C GLN A 555 -16.77 5.72 26.21
N ALA A 556 -17.71 5.68 27.17
CA ALA A 556 -17.75 4.62 28.18
C ALA A 556 -17.81 3.26 27.47
N LEU A 557 -16.86 2.36 27.78
CA LEU A 557 -16.91 0.97 27.35
C LEU A 557 -18.27 0.38 27.73
N SER A 558 -18.83 -0.41 26.85
CA SER A 558 -20.06 -1.15 27.13
C SER A 558 -19.85 -2.12 28.30
N PRO A 559 -20.90 -2.57 29.00
CA PRO A 559 -20.78 -3.60 30.04
C PRO A 559 -20.08 -4.88 29.56
N THR A 560 -20.19 -5.21 28.28
CA THR A 560 -19.51 -6.37 27.68
C THR A 560 -18.01 -6.16 27.54
N GLU A 561 -17.59 -4.97 27.13
CA GLU A 561 -16.18 -4.59 27.02
C GLU A 561 -15.52 -4.52 28.41
N LEU A 562 -16.17 -3.90 29.39
CA LEU A 562 -15.70 -3.88 30.79
C LEU A 562 -15.51 -5.29 31.33
N LYS A 563 -16.48 -6.19 31.09
CA LYS A 563 -16.37 -7.60 31.51
C LYS A 563 -15.23 -8.33 30.79
N ALA A 564 -14.91 -7.96 29.57
CA ALA A 564 -13.82 -8.58 28.81
C ALA A 564 -12.43 -8.31 29.42
N ILE A 565 -12.27 -7.21 30.14
CA ILE A 565 -11.00 -6.74 30.72
C ILE A 565 -10.94 -6.83 32.26
N GLU A 566 -11.90 -7.48 32.93
CA GLU A 566 -11.93 -7.63 34.39
C GLU A 566 -10.77 -8.44 35.00
N ASN A 567 -10.10 -9.26 34.19
CA ASN A 567 -9.02 -10.15 34.64
C ASN A 567 -7.65 -9.52 34.45
N THR A 568 -6.66 -9.95 35.24
CA THR A 568 -5.26 -9.55 35.04
C THR A 568 -4.77 -10.00 33.66
N PRO A 569 -4.33 -9.08 32.80
CA PRO A 569 -3.86 -9.43 31.46
C PRO A 569 -2.49 -10.10 31.50
N LYS A 570 -2.21 -10.87 30.45
CA LYS A 570 -0.87 -11.42 30.18
C LYS A 570 -0.18 -10.56 29.13
N LEU A 571 1.02 -10.05 29.41
CA LEU A 571 1.89 -9.47 28.39
C LEU A 571 2.31 -10.57 27.42
N ILE A 572 2.01 -10.41 26.14
CA ILE A 572 2.32 -11.40 25.08
C ILE A 572 3.32 -10.88 24.05
N SER A 573 3.51 -9.56 23.95
CA SER A 573 4.53 -8.96 23.08
C SER A 573 4.98 -7.61 23.61
N SER A 574 6.26 -7.28 23.38
CA SER A 574 6.86 -5.97 23.58
C SER A 574 7.99 -5.76 22.57
N ASN A 575 8.14 -4.55 22.04
CA ASN A 575 9.23 -4.20 21.14
C ASN A 575 10.57 -3.92 21.85
N TYR A 576 10.59 -4.00 23.19
CA TYR A 576 11.80 -4.01 24.03
C TYR A 576 11.93 -5.37 24.72
N ARG A 577 13.05 -6.04 24.59
CA ARG A 577 13.27 -7.41 25.13
C ARG A 577 13.63 -7.51 26.61
N ASP A 578 13.96 -6.41 27.26
CA ASP A 578 14.32 -6.43 28.68
C ASP A 578 13.08 -6.66 29.55
N GLU A 579 13.05 -7.84 30.07
CA GLU A 579 12.28 -8.49 31.11
C GLU A 579 11.08 -7.77 31.76
N ASN A 580 9.93 -8.45 31.69
CA ASN A 580 8.91 -8.57 32.73
C ASN A 580 8.61 -7.29 33.54
N ARG A 581 8.07 -6.26 32.87
CA ARG A 581 7.27 -5.30 33.60
C ARG A 581 5.83 -5.79 33.55
N GLU A 582 5.43 -6.51 34.59
CA GLU A 582 4.04 -6.87 34.82
C GLU A 582 3.19 -5.60 34.93
N PHE A 583 1.93 -5.72 34.57
CA PHE A 583 0.92 -4.70 34.85
C PHE A 583 0.86 -4.51 36.37
N THR A 584 1.31 -3.37 36.87
CA THR A 584 1.27 -3.04 38.31
C THR A 584 0.24 -1.99 38.61
N ASP A 585 -0.30 -2.00 39.83
CA ASP A 585 -1.30 -1.04 40.32
C ASP A 585 -0.81 0.44 40.32
N GLU A 586 0.48 0.66 40.08
CA GLU A 586 1.12 1.99 40.07
C GLU A 586 1.14 2.66 38.67
N GLY A 587 0.52 2.03 37.67
CA GLY A 587 0.55 2.47 36.25
C GLY A 587 1.71 1.89 35.46
N THR A 588 1.58 1.87 34.13
CA THR A 588 2.61 1.38 33.21
C THR A 588 3.40 2.53 32.62
N LEU A 589 4.71 2.51 32.77
CA LEU A 589 5.62 3.44 32.12
C LEU A 589 5.94 2.91 30.71
N LEU A 590 5.70 3.73 29.67
CA LEU A 590 6.14 3.48 28.31
C LEU A 590 7.41 4.27 28.02
N ARG A 591 8.46 3.57 27.62
CA ARG A 591 9.71 4.18 27.13
C ARG A 591 9.49 4.84 25.77
N PRO A 592 10.44 5.64 25.26
CA PRO A 592 10.39 6.15 23.90
C PRO A 592 10.06 5.06 22.88
N TYR A 593 9.04 5.29 22.04
CA TYR A 593 8.59 4.35 21.01
C TYR A 593 8.31 2.93 21.51
N GLU A 594 7.92 2.75 22.78
CA GLU A 594 7.58 1.43 23.33
C GLU A 594 6.15 1.04 22.95
N ALA A 595 5.99 -0.18 22.44
CA ALA A 595 4.71 -0.84 22.23
C ALA A 595 4.60 -2.12 23.07
N LYS A 596 3.43 -2.33 23.67
CA LYS A 596 3.11 -3.52 24.47
C LYS A 596 1.77 -4.09 24.06
N VAL A 597 1.65 -5.40 24.13
CA VAL A 597 0.45 -6.15 23.78
C VAL A 597 0.05 -7.04 24.95
N TYR A 598 -1.16 -6.85 25.43
CA TYR A 598 -1.72 -7.59 26.55
C TYR A 598 -2.94 -8.40 26.13
N LEU A 599 -2.97 -9.68 26.53
CA LEU A 599 -4.09 -10.57 26.26
C LEU A 599 -4.87 -10.85 27.55
N PHE A 600 -6.19 -10.67 27.49
CA PHE A 600 -7.15 -11.02 28.53
C PHE A 600 -7.83 -12.34 28.17
N GLY A 601 -7.70 -13.32 29.07
CA GLY A 601 -8.33 -14.63 28.92
C GLY A 601 -9.64 -14.77 29.69
N ASN A 602 -10.32 -15.91 29.53
CA ASN A 602 -11.43 -16.31 30.38
C ASN A 602 -10.97 -16.47 31.83
N ALA A 603 -11.79 -16.05 32.80
CA ALA A 603 -11.55 -16.37 34.19
C ALA A 603 -11.46 -17.90 34.37
N LYS A 604 -10.38 -18.37 34.98
CA LYS A 604 -10.24 -19.79 35.32
C LYS A 604 -11.21 -20.20 36.42
#